data_c709249b1a5bc2b35461a90568586c7a
#
_entry.id   c709249b1a5bc2b35461a90568586c7a
#
_cell.length_a   1.000
_cell.length_b   1.000
_cell.length_c   1.000
_cell.angle_alpha   90.00
_cell.angle_beta   90.00
_cell.angle_gamma   90.00
#
_symmetry.space_group_name_H-M   'P 1'
#
loop_
_entity.id
_entity.type
_entity.pdbx_description
1 polymer ?
#
loop_
_entity_poly.entity_id
_entity_poly.type
_entity_poly.pdbx_seq_one_letter_code
_entity_poly.pdbx_strand_id
1 'polypeptide(L)'
;MGLREFKDIKVRGMNVLHTKGRCKAQGGAQTVKEAKQAFVAIGDYSGHIGLGVKCSKEVATAIHGAIILAKLSTVPVQRGYWGNKIGKPHTVPCKVTGHCGSVLVRLIPAPRGTGIVSAPVPQKLLLMAGIDDCYTSARGCTATLGNFAKATFDAISKTYSYPTPDLWKETVFTKSPYQEFTNHLVKTHTRVSVQRTQAPAVATT
;
A
#
# COMPACT_ATOMS: atom_id res chain seq x y z
N MET A 1 -8.62 -8.22 6.03
CA MET A 1 -9.02 -7.20 5.04
C MET A 1 -9.45 -7.89 3.76
N GLY A 2 -10.73 -7.81 3.44
CA GLY A 2 -11.31 -8.57 2.33
C GLY A 2 -11.05 -7.91 0.98
N LEU A 3 -10.94 -8.71 -0.06
CA LEU A 3 -10.74 -8.32 -1.47
C LEU A 3 -11.74 -7.27 -2.03
N ARG A 4 -12.77 -6.91 -1.26
CA ARG A 4 -13.78 -5.92 -1.66
C ARG A 4 -13.33 -4.47 -1.53
N GLU A 5 -12.41 -4.16 -0.61
CA GLU A 5 -11.93 -2.78 -0.38
C GLU A 5 -10.99 -2.25 -1.47
N PHE A 6 -10.36 -3.16 -2.27
CA PHE A 6 -9.46 -2.74 -3.35
C PHE A 6 -10.17 -2.25 -4.63
N LYS A 7 -11.48 -2.47 -4.78
CA LYS A 7 -12.23 -2.03 -5.98
C LYS A 7 -12.47 -0.52 -6.02
N ASP A 8 -12.45 0.16 -4.88
CA ASP A 8 -12.82 1.57 -4.77
C ASP A 8 -11.62 2.53 -4.77
N ILE A 9 -10.39 2.02 -4.86
CA ILE A 9 -9.20 2.86 -4.97
C ILE A 9 -9.17 3.50 -6.36
N LYS A 10 -9.61 4.75 -6.44
CA LYS A 10 -9.48 5.57 -7.65
C LYS A 10 -8.01 5.91 -7.86
N VAL A 11 -7.36 5.23 -8.80
CA VAL A 11 -6.00 5.56 -9.22
C VAL A 11 -6.01 6.93 -9.88
N ARG A 12 -5.48 7.95 -9.18
CA ARG A 12 -5.41 9.33 -9.68
C ARG A 12 -4.13 9.63 -10.44
N GLY A 13 -3.07 8.87 -10.18
CA GLY A 13 -1.79 9.06 -10.85
C GLY A 13 -1.17 7.74 -11.31
N MET A 14 -0.62 7.75 -12.51
CA MET A 14 0.12 6.64 -13.09
C MET A 14 1.35 7.18 -13.80
N ASN A 15 2.52 6.66 -13.48
CA ASN A 15 3.77 7.03 -14.14
C ASN A 15 4.55 5.79 -14.58
N VAL A 16 5.00 5.80 -15.81
CA VAL A 16 6.00 4.86 -16.29
C VAL A 16 7.35 5.37 -15.79
N LEU A 17 7.93 4.67 -14.82
CA LEU A 17 9.19 5.08 -14.20
C LEU A 17 10.38 4.80 -15.11
N HIS A 18 10.38 3.65 -15.77
CA HIS A 18 11.49 3.23 -16.62
C HIS A 18 11.07 2.09 -17.54
N THR A 19 11.61 2.12 -18.78
CA THR A 19 11.56 1.00 -19.73
C THR A 19 12.97 0.60 -20.09
N LYS A 20 13.33 -0.67 -19.89
CA LYS A 20 14.65 -1.21 -20.23
C LYS A 20 14.55 -2.19 -21.40
N GLY A 21 15.32 -1.97 -22.44
CA GLY A 21 15.54 -2.97 -23.49
C GLY A 21 16.55 -4.05 -23.04
N ARG A 22 16.25 -5.31 -23.33
CA ARG A 22 16.98 -6.56 -23.02
C ARG A 22 16.77 -7.14 -21.62
N CYS A 23 15.89 -8.11 -21.54
CA CYS A 23 15.97 -9.16 -20.51
C CYS A 23 16.63 -10.40 -21.12
N LYS A 24 17.72 -10.89 -20.53
CA LYS A 24 18.23 -12.23 -20.83
C LYS A 24 17.29 -13.24 -20.21
N ALA A 25 16.66 -14.09 -21.02
CA ALA A 25 16.00 -15.28 -20.52
C ALA A 25 17.09 -16.27 -20.11
N GLN A 26 17.13 -16.69 -18.84
CA GLN A 26 17.95 -17.81 -18.40
C GLN A 26 17.29 -19.11 -18.88
N GLY A 27 17.95 -19.77 -19.80
CA GLY A 27 17.56 -21.11 -20.28
C GLY A 27 18.11 -21.40 -21.68
N GLY A 28 19.11 -22.28 -21.78
CA GLY A 28 19.58 -23.05 -22.93
C GLY A 28 19.66 -22.33 -24.28
N ALA A 29 20.85 -22.30 -24.85
CA ALA A 29 21.22 -21.93 -26.23
C ALA A 29 20.03 -21.60 -27.14
N GLN A 30 19.67 -20.33 -27.29
CA GLN A 30 18.89 -19.82 -28.43
C GLN A 30 18.68 -18.31 -28.36
N THR A 31 18.97 -17.65 -29.48
CA THR A 31 18.54 -16.30 -29.88
C THR A 31 18.10 -15.38 -28.73
N VAL A 32 18.92 -14.39 -28.43
CA VAL A 32 18.60 -13.29 -27.51
C VAL A 32 17.35 -12.60 -28.02
N LYS A 33 16.18 -13.03 -27.55
CA LYS A 33 14.92 -12.33 -27.81
C LYS A 33 14.98 -11.03 -27.02
N GLU A 34 14.98 -9.91 -27.68
CA GLU A 34 14.93 -8.59 -27.06
C GLU A 34 13.58 -8.44 -26.33
N ALA A 35 13.60 -8.60 -25.01
CA ALA A 35 12.45 -8.34 -24.19
C ALA A 35 12.55 -6.93 -23.59
N LYS A 36 11.46 -6.17 -23.66
CA LYS A 36 11.34 -4.83 -23.07
C LYS A 36 10.70 -4.95 -21.68
N GLN A 37 11.33 -4.33 -20.69
CA GLN A 37 10.85 -4.34 -19.30
C GLN A 37 10.30 -2.97 -18.93
N ALA A 38 9.06 -2.91 -18.44
CA ALA A 38 8.42 -1.70 -17.96
C ALA A 38 8.27 -1.73 -16.44
N PHE A 39 8.60 -0.60 -15.80
CA PHE A 39 8.33 -0.30 -14.40
C PHE A 39 7.25 0.77 -14.34
N VAL A 40 6.12 0.47 -13.72
CA VAL A 40 4.98 1.38 -13.60
C VAL A 40 4.65 1.56 -12.14
N ALA A 41 4.51 2.81 -11.72
CA ALA A 41 3.99 3.16 -10.41
C ALA A 41 2.59 3.74 -10.52
N ILE A 42 1.75 3.43 -9.57
CA ILE A 42 0.36 3.89 -9.45
C ILE A 42 0.17 4.43 -8.05
N GLY A 43 -0.57 5.54 -7.92
CA GLY A 43 -0.90 6.10 -6.61
C GLY A 43 -2.17 6.94 -6.65
N ASP A 44 -2.76 7.15 -5.49
CA ASP A 44 -3.97 7.95 -5.31
C ASP A 44 -3.69 9.34 -4.70
N TYR A 45 -2.43 9.64 -4.37
CA TYR A 45 -1.99 10.85 -3.64
C TYR A 45 -2.60 10.99 -2.24
N SER A 46 -3.27 9.96 -1.76
CA SER A 46 -4.00 9.96 -0.49
C SER A 46 -3.47 8.93 0.52
N GLY A 47 -2.40 8.21 0.16
CA GLY A 47 -1.76 7.23 1.04
C GLY A 47 -1.80 5.80 0.53
N HIS A 48 -1.97 5.59 -0.78
CA HIS A 48 -1.84 4.27 -1.40
C HIS A 48 -0.90 4.34 -2.59
N ILE A 49 -0.05 3.34 -2.72
CA ILE A 49 0.92 3.23 -3.81
C ILE A 49 1.05 1.78 -4.27
N GLY A 50 1.25 1.58 -5.57
CA GLY A 50 1.52 0.27 -6.16
C GLY A 50 2.67 0.35 -7.14
N LEU A 51 3.45 -0.72 -7.24
CA LEU A 51 4.55 -0.85 -8.19
C LEU A 51 4.42 -2.15 -8.97
N GLY A 52 4.35 -2.04 -10.29
CA GLY A 52 4.27 -3.18 -11.20
C GLY A 52 5.49 -3.26 -12.13
N VAL A 53 5.95 -4.46 -12.37
CA VAL A 53 7.06 -4.75 -13.29
C VAL A 53 6.65 -5.87 -14.23
N LYS A 54 6.76 -5.65 -15.52
CA LYS A 54 6.46 -6.65 -16.56
C LYS A 54 7.46 -6.61 -17.69
N CYS A 55 7.82 -7.79 -18.19
CA CYS A 55 8.62 -7.97 -19.39
C CYS A 55 7.74 -8.49 -20.53
N SER A 56 7.90 -7.95 -21.73
CA SER A 56 7.21 -8.43 -22.93
C SER A 56 8.06 -8.16 -24.19
N LYS A 57 7.68 -8.79 -25.31
CA LYS A 57 8.27 -8.53 -26.61
C LYS A 57 7.95 -7.11 -27.11
N GLU A 58 6.73 -6.63 -26.86
CA GLU A 58 6.25 -5.31 -27.23
C GLU A 58 6.19 -4.38 -26.00
N VAL A 59 6.46 -3.08 -26.24
CA VAL A 59 6.41 -2.06 -25.20
C VAL A 59 5.00 -1.86 -24.66
N ALA A 60 4.02 -1.79 -25.54
CA ALA A 60 2.61 -1.59 -25.18
C ALA A 60 2.12 -2.69 -24.23
N THR A 61 2.36 -3.95 -24.61
CA THR A 61 1.98 -5.12 -23.80
C THR A 61 2.73 -5.15 -22.45
N ALA A 62 4.01 -4.75 -22.42
CA ALA A 62 4.77 -4.64 -21.17
C ALA A 62 4.18 -3.58 -20.23
N ILE A 63 3.81 -2.42 -20.76
CA ILE A 63 3.22 -1.33 -19.98
C ILE A 63 1.84 -1.73 -19.45
N HIS A 64 0.95 -2.25 -20.30
CA HIS A 64 -0.37 -2.71 -19.87
C HIS A 64 -0.29 -3.80 -18.79
N GLY A 65 0.57 -4.79 -18.98
CA GLY A 65 0.79 -5.82 -17.98
C GLY A 65 1.38 -5.29 -16.66
N ALA A 66 2.29 -4.32 -16.72
CA ALA A 66 2.84 -3.68 -15.53
C ALA A 66 1.78 -2.84 -14.78
N ILE A 67 0.86 -2.20 -15.48
CA ILE A 67 -0.27 -1.46 -14.87
C ILE A 67 -1.17 -2.42 -14.08
N ILE A 68 -1.51 -3.56 -14.64
CA ILE A 68 -2.34 -4.57 -13.96
C ILE A 68 -1.65 -5.07 -12.69
N LEU A 69 -0.35 -5.40 -12.78
CA LEU A 69 0.42 -5.84 -11.64
C LEU A 69 0.56 -4.74 -10.56
N ALA A 70 0.72 -3.49 -10.96
CA ALA A 70 0.80 -2.37 -10.03
C ALA A 70 -0.53 -2.17 -9.26
N LYS A 71 -1.69 -2.35 -9.91
CA LYS A 71 -3.00 -2.32 -9.26
C LYS A 71 -3.17 -3.44 -8.23
N LEU A 72 -2.64 -4.63 -8.52
CA LEU A 72 -2.71 -5.78 -7.62
C LEU A 72 -1.73 -5.66 -6.43
N SER A 73 -0.63 -4.91 -6.59
CA SER A 73 0.40 -4.72 -5.56
C SER A 73 0.22 -3.44 -4.75
N THR A 74 -0.96 -2.84 -4.75
CA THR A 74 -1.23 -1.60 -4.02
C THR A 74 -1.15 -1.83 -2.51
N VAL A 75 -0.34 -0.99 -1.82
CA VAL A 75 -0.14 -1.01 -0.37
C VAL A 75 -0.50 0.33 0.24
N PRO A 76 -1.02 0.36 1.49
CA PRO A 76 -1.24 1.59 2.22
C PRO A 76 0.08 2.19 2.70
N VAL A 77 0.10 3.51 2.84
CA VAL A 77 1.26 4.30 3.30
C VAL A 77 0.88 5.08 4.53
N GLN A 78 1.62 4.88 5.61
CA GLN A 78 1.45 5.68 6.82
C GLN A 78 2.20 7.01 6.66
N ARG A 79 1.48 8.11 6.89
CA ARG A 79 2.04 9.46 6.93
C ARG A 79 2.11 9.95 8.36
N GLY A 80 3.06 10.82 8.65
CA GLY A 80 3.29 11.36 9.99
C GLY A 80 3.63 12.84 9.97
N TYR A 81 4.22 13.28 11.07
CA TYR A 81 4.63 14.65 11.28
C TYR A 81 6.12 14.69 11.65
N TRP A 82 6.78 15.80 11.31
CA TRP A 82 8.17 16.03 11.71
C TRP A 82 8.29 16.43 13.19
N GLY A 83 7.31 17.18 13.69
CA GLY A 83 7.24 17.69 15.05
C GLY A 83 5.81 17.73 15.58
N ASN A 84 5.27 18.93 15.79
CA ASN A 84 3.90 19.12 16.27
C ASN A 84 2.87 18.55 15.30
N LYS A 85 1.86 17.85 15.83
CA LYS A 85 0.78 17.22 15.08
C LYS A 85 -0.28 18.25 14.69
N ILE A 86 0.07 19.22 13.86
CA ILE A 86 -0.85 20.29 13.40
C ILE A 86 -1.23 20.05 11.94
N GLY A 87 -2.52 20.03 11.64
CA GLY A 87 -3.06 19.86 10.30
C GLY A 87 -2.91 18.43 9.74
N LYS A 88 -2.90 18.29 8.42
CA LYS A 88 -2.77 16.99 7.75
C LYS A 88 -1.34 16.44 7.89
N PRO A 89 -1.18 15.11 8.04
CA PRO A 89 0.15 14.49 8.02
C PRO A 89 0.81 14.72 6.66
N HIS A 90 2.09 15.11 6.67
CA HIS A 90 2.80 15.57 5.47
C HIS A 90 4.09 14.80 5.18
N THR A 91 4.62 14.07 6.14
CA THR A 91 5.91 13.39 6.02
C THR A 91 5.85 11.93 6.44
N VAL A 92 6.98 11.27 6.46
CA VAL A 92 7.14 9.87 6.92
C VAL A 92 7.09 9.84 8.46
N PRO A 93 6.46 8.85 9.09
CA PRO A 93 6.33 8.81 10.56
C PRO A 93 7.66 8.61 11.30
N CYS A 94 8.60 7.89 10.69
CA CYS A 94 9.92 7.62 11.25
C CYS A 94 10.96 7.45 10.13
N LYS A 95 12.23 7.31 10.49
CA LYS A 95 13.29 6.96 9.53
C LYS A 95 13.12 5.51 9.10
N VAL A 96 12.77 5.29 7.84
CA VAL A 96 12.53 3.96 7.27
C VAL A 96 13.57 3.65 6.20
N THR A 97 14.02 2.40 6.17
CA THR A 97 15.04 1.95 5.22
C THR A 97 14.48 0.79 4.38
N GLY A 98 14.56 0.93 3.05
CA GLY A 98 14.24 -0.11 2.09
C GLY A 98 15.49 -0.60 1.36
N HIS A 99 15.46 -1.87 0.95
CA HIS A 99 16.59 -2.51 0.31
C HIS A 99 16.16 -3.37 -0.87
N CYS A 100 16.92 -3.30 -1.97
CA CYS A 100 16.74 -4.19 -3.12
C CYS A 100 18.06 -4.39 -3.86
N GLY A 101 18.59 -5.61 -3.83
CA GLY A 101 19.91 -5.91 -4.36
C GLY A 101 21.01 -5.15 -3.59
N SER A 102 21.86 -4.41 -4.28
CA SER A 102 22.88 -3.55 -3.66
C SER A 102 22.37 -2.15 -3.29
N VAL A 103 21.14 -1.80 -3.69
CA VAL A 103 20.57 -0.47 -3.47
C VAL A 103 19.89 -0.41 -2.10
N LEU A 104 20.24 0.58 -1.31
CA LEU A 104 19.63 0.90 -0.04
C LEU A 104 19.09 2.32 -0.10
N VAL A 105 17.82 2.49 0.24
CA VAL A 105 17.14 3.80 0.29
C VAL A 105 16.67 4.04 1.71
N ARG A 106 16.94 5.22 2.24
CA ARG A 106 16.46 5.66 3.55
C ARG A 106 15.57 6.89 3.37
N LEU A 107 14.37 6.83 3.92
CA LEU A 107 13.45 7.94 4.01
C LEU A 107 13.59 8.60 5.39
N ILE A 108 13.65 9.93 5.42
CA ILE A 108 13.89 10.71 6.63
C ILE A 108 12.80 11.78 6.72
N PRO A 109 12.10 11.93 7.85
CA PRO A 109 11.11 12.98 8.05
C PRO A 109 11.69 14.38 7.85
N ALA A 110 10.93 15.26 7.23
CA ALA A 110 11.33 16.64 6.94
C ALA A 110 10.27 17.64 7.45
N PRO A 111 10.68 18.89 7.80
CA PRO A 111 9.75 19.93 8.20
C PRO A 111 8.85 20.35 7.02
N ARG A 112 7.72 20.98 7.33
CA ARG A 112 6.79 21.48 6.31
C ARG A 112 7.47 22.49 5.39
N GLY A 113 7.11 22.40 4.10
CA GLY A 113 7.63 23.30 3.08
C GLY A 113 8.99 22.91 2.51
N THR A 114 9.60 21.82 2.99
CA THR A 114 10.87 21.33 2.45
C THR A 114 10.70 20.74 1.04
N GLY A 115 9.53 20.15 0.76
CA GLY A 115 9.31 19.37 -0.44
C GLY A 115 10.03 18.01 -0.41
N ILE A 116 10.01 17.33 -1.55
CA ILE A 116 10.65 16.00 -1.68
C ILE A 116 12.06 16.17 -2.23
N VAL A 117 13.06 16.06 -1.36
CA VAL A 117 14.48 16.12 -1.73
C VAL A 117 14.95 14.71 -2.05
N SER A 118 14.90 14.34 -3.34
CA SER A 118 15.26 13.00 -3.81
C SER A 118 15.61 12.95 -5.29
N ALA A 119 16.12 11.81 -5.74
CA ALA A 119 16.27 11.51 -7.17
C ALA A 119 14.89 11.41 -7.87
N PRO A 120 14.81 11.53 -9.21
CA PRO A 120 13.54 11.58 -9.95
C PRO A 120 12.63 10.36 -9.73
N VAL A 121 13.20 9.15 -9.57
CA VAL A 121 12.42 7.92 -9.39
C VAL A 121 11.76 7.86 -8.00
N PRO A 122 12.49 7.99 -6.88
CA PRO A 122 11.87 8.09 -5.55
C PRO A 122 10.92 9.28 -5.43
N GLN A 123 11.25 10.42 -6.03
CA GLN A 123 10.40 11.62 -5.98
C GLN A 123 8.99 11.33 -6.52
N LYS A 124 8.90 10.68 -7.69
CA LYS A 124 7.61 10.32 -8.28
C LYS A 124 6.82 9.34 -7.41
N LEU A 125 7.50 8.36 -6.80
CA LEU A 125 6.88 7.40 -5.90
C LEU A 125 6.33 8.08 -4.63
N LEU A 126 7.13 8.91 -3.97
CA LEU A 126 6.73 9.63 -2.77
C LEU A 126 5.57 10.59 -3.03
N LEU A 127 5.61 11.31 -4.15
CA LEU A 127 4.52 12.20 -4.56
C LEU A 127 3.20 11.43 -4.77
N MET A 128 3.24 10.29 -5.47
CA MET A 128 2.06 9.43 -5.68
C MET A 128 1.55 8.79 -4.38
N ALA A 129 2.43 8.54 -3.41
CA ALA A 129 2.05 8.08 -2.08
C ALA A 129 1.37 9.16 -1.23
N GLY A 130 1.43 10.43 -1.66
CA GLY A 130 0.86 11.56 -0.93
C GLY A 130 1.73 12.06 0.21
N ILE A 131 3.05 11.89 0.09
CA ILE A 131 4.05 12.47 1.01
C ILE A 131 4.52 13.77 0.39
N ASP A 132 4.36 14.88 1.13
CA ASP A 132 4.69 16.21 0.65
C ASP A 132 6.15 16.58 0.96
N ASP A 133 6.65 16.20 2.13
CA ASP A 133 7.97 16.59 2.63
C ASP A 133 8.77 15.35 3.05
N CYS A 134 9.93 15.14 2.44
CA CYS A 134 10.79 14.00 2.79
C CYS A 134 12.24 14.25 2.33
N TYR A 135 13.21 13.96 3.19
CA TYR A 135 14.61 13.78 2.79
C TYR A 135 14.86 12.32 2.43
N THR A 136 15.68 12.09 1.43
CA THR A 136 16.08 10.74 1.04
C THR A 136 17.60 10.61 1.02
N SER A 137 18.09 9.46 1.45
CA SER A 137 19.49 9.05 1.32
C SER A 137 19.55 7.72 0.59
N ALA A 138 20.41 7.59 -0.38
CA ALA A 138 20.58 6.35 -1.15
C ALA A 138 22.04 5.88 -1.10
N ARG A 139 22.24 4.58 -1.03
CA ARG A 139 23.54 3.91 -1.11
C ARG A 139 23.52 2.76 -2.09
N GLY A 140 24.68 2.37 -2.58
CA GLY A 140 24.87 1.26 -3.51
C GLY A 140 24.77 1.68 -4.96
N CYS A 141 24.45 0.74 -5.85
CA CYS A 141 24.35 0.98 -7.29
C CYS A 141 23.00 1.62 -7.67
N THR A 142 22.84 2.90 -7.39
CA THR A 142 21.62 3.67 -7.68
C THR A 142 21.38 3.88 -9.18
N ALA A 143 22.36 3.62 -10.03
CA ALA A 143 22.22 3.63 -11.49
C ALA A 143 21.24 2.55 -12.00
N THR A 144 21.02 1.49 -11.23
CA THR A 144 20.00 0.47 -11.52
C THR A 144 18.61 0.98 -11.12
N LEU A 145 17.96 1.74 -11.99
CA LEU A 145 16.68 2.41 -11.72
C LEU A 145 15.58 1.43 -11.26
N GLY A 146 15.56 0.21 -11.79
CA GLY A 146 14.60 -0.81 -11.39
C GLY A 146 14.74 -1.25 -9.92
N ASN A 147 15.97 -1.50 -9.47
CA ASN A 147 16.25 -1.83 -8.08
C ASN A 147 16.01 -0.61 -7.17
N PHE A 148 16.30 0.57 -7.66
CA PHE A 148 16.06 1.82 -6.95
C PHE A 148 14.55 2.04 -6.69
N ALA A 149 13.70 1.82 -7.70
CA ALA A 149 12.25 1.87 -7.55
C ALA A 149 11.73 0.83 -6.55
N LYS A 150 12.21 -0.42 -6.63
CA LYS A 150 11.83 -1.48 -5.71
C LYS A 150 12.26 -1.20 -4.27
N ALA A 151 13.50 -0.72 -4.05
CA ALA A 151 13.99 -0.35 -2.73
C ALA A 151 13.17 0.81 -2.10
N THR A 152 12.78 1.79 -2.92
CA THR A 152 11.92 2.89 -2.47
C THR A 152 10.53 2.38 -2.10
N PHE A 153 9.95 1.51 -2.92
CA PHE A 153 8.65 0.90 -2.64
C PHE A 153 8.68 0.04 -1.36
N ASP A 154 9.74 -0.73 -1.15
CA ASP A 154 9.96 -1.49 0.09
C ASP A 154 10.07 -0.58 1.32
N ALA A 155 10.78 0.56 1.21
CA ALA A 155 10.82 1.55 2.28
C ALA A 155 9.44 2.12 2.60
N ILE A 156 8.64 2.45 1.59
CA ILE A 156 7.29 2.98 1.77
C ILE A 156 6.35 1.93 2.38
N SER A 157 6.40 0.68 1.94
CA SER A 157 5.57 -0.40 2.49
C SER A 157 5.85 -0.67 3.96
N LYS A 158 7.10 -0.48 4.39
CA LYS A 158 7.53 -0.65 5.78
C LYS A 158 7.01 0.42 6.75
N THR A 159 6.41 1.51 6.27
CA THR A 159 5.89 2.57 7.14
C THR A 159 4.81 2.06 8.12
N TYR A 160 4.01 1.06 7.72
CA TYR A 160 3.03 0.43 8.61
C TYR A 160 3.58 -0.77 9.40
N SER A 161 4.61 -1.42 8.92
CA SER A 161 5.16 -2.62 9.56
C SER A 161 6.29 -2.33 10.56
N TYR A 162 6.75 -1.09 10.66
CA TYR A 162 7.82 -0.72 11.57
C TYR A 162 7.31 -0.68 13.03
N PRO A 163 7.93 -1.40 13.96
CA PRO A 163 7.53 -1.40 15.38
C PRO A 163 7.92 -0.09 16.04
N THR A 164 7.01 0.88 16.03
CA THR A 164 7.15 2.12 16.79
C THR A 164 6.83 1.88 18.27
N PRO A 165 7.30 2.74 19.22
CA PRO A 165 7.01 2.58 20.65
C PRO A 165 5.52 2.46 20.98
N ASP A 166 4.65 3.07 20.20
CA ASP A 166 3.19 2.98 20.37
C ASP A 166 2.64 1.57 20.13
N LEU A 167 3.34 0.76 19.32
CA LEU A 167 2.97 -0.63 19.01
C LEU A 167 3.59 -1.66 19.96
N TRP A 168 4.42 -1.25 20.90
CA TRP A 168 5.08 -2.15 21.87
C TRP A 168 4.14 -2.60 22.99
N LYS A 169 3.01 -1.91 23.20
CA LYS A 169 1.99 -2.34 24.16
C LYS A 169 1.27 -3.56 23.63
N GLU A 170 1.05 -4.53 24.52
CA GLU A 170 0.21 -5.69 24.18
C GLU A 170 -1.18 -5.24 23.77
N THR A 171 -1.67 -5.82 22.68
CA THR A 171 -3.02 -5.56 22.22
C THR A 171 -4.02 -6.26 23.14
N VAL A 172 -4.79 -5.50 23.89
CA VAL A 172 -5.89 -6.04 24.68
C VAL A 172 -7.03 -6.41 23.72
N PHE A 173 -7.29 -7.71 23.58
CA PHE A 173 -8.42 -8.19 22.80
C PHE A 173 -9.70 -7.92 23.59
N THR A 174 -10.47 -6.93 23.17
CA THR A 174 -11.81 -6.68 23.70
C THR A 174 -12.79 -7.65 23.03
N LYS A 175 -13.71 -8.19 23.83
CA LYS A 175 -14.81 -9.01 23.29
C LYS A 175 -15.67 -8.16 22.37
N SER A 176 -16.17 -8.76 21.27
CA SER A 176 -17.11 -8.06 20.40
C SER A 176 -18.40 -7.71 21.18
N PRO A 177 -19.10 -6.61 20.85
CA PRO A 177 -20.37 -6.27 21.51
C PRO A 177 -21.40 -7.40 21.46
N TYR A 178 -21.41 -8.19 20.39
CA TYR A 178 -22.28 -9.36 20.26
C TYR A 178 -21.94 -10.48 21.26
N GLN A 179 -20.67 -10.68 21.59
CA GLN A 179 -20.24 -11.64 22.59
C GLN A 179 -20.50 -11.14 24.01
N GLU A 180 -20.31 -9.84 24.25
CA GLU A 180 -20.54 -9.23 25.58
C GLU A 180 -22.01 -9.17 25.94
N PHE A 181 -22.87 -8.83 24.98
CA PHE A 181 -24.30 -8.66 25.18
C PHE A 181 -25.16 -9.85 24.68
N THR A 182 -24.58 -11.04 24.55
CA THR A 182 -25.32 -12.26 24.12
C THR A 182 -26.58 -12.49 24.91
N ASN A 183 -26.56 -12.33 26.25
CA ASN A 183 -27.71 -12.50 27.10
C ASN A 183 -28.89 -11.54 26.79
N HIS A 184 -28.58 -10.33 26.34
CA HIS A 184 -29.59 -9.36 25.95
C HIS A 184 -30.27 -9.77 24.63
N LEU A 185 -29.48 -10.23 23.66
CA LEU A 185 -30.00 -10.69 22.38
C LEU A 185 -30.89 -11.92 22.51
N VAL A 186 -30.51 -12.88 23.35
CA VAL A 186 -31.35 -14.07 23.65
C VAL A 186 -32.69 -13.67 24.28
N LYS A 187 -32.67 -12.76 25.23
CA LYS A 187 -33.93 -12.29 25.91
C LYS A 187 -34.88 -11.59 24.93
N THR A 188 -34.35 -10.79 23.97
CA THR A 188 -35.18 -10.13 22.96
C THR A 188 -35.80 -11.14 21.99
N HIS A 189 -35.08 -12.17 21.61
CA HIS A 189 -35.59 -13.22 20.72
C HIS A 189 -36.68 -14.06 21.40
N THR A 190 -36.51 -14.38 22.67
CA THR A 190 -37.51 -15.16 23.44
C THR A 190 -38.81 -14.37 23.61
N ARG A 191 -38.78 -13.04 23.79
CA ARG A 191 -39.99 -12.21 23.89
C ARG A 191 -40.80 -12.20 22.59
N VAL A 192 -40.13 -12.15 21.42
CA VAL A 192 -40.83 -12.15 20.13
C VAL A 192 -41.51 -13.49 19.84
N SER A 193 -40.89 -14.60 20.23
CA SER A 193 -41.51 -15.93 20.05
C SER A 193 -42.73 -16.15 20.96
N VAL A 194 -42.71 -15.65 22.22
CA VAL A 194 -43.83 -15.74 23.15
C VAL A 194 -45.03 -14.89 22.70
N GLN A 195 -44.80 -13.71 22.13
CA GLN A 195 -45.88 -12.88 21.57
C GLN A 195 -46.58 -13.50 20.35
N ARG A 196 -45.87 -14.31 19.54
CA ARG A 196 -46.46 -15.00 18.39
C ARG A 196 -47.27 -16.25 18.75
N THR A 197 -47.02 -16.85 19.92
CA THR A 197 -47.73 -18.06 20.38
C THR A 197 -49.05 -17.74 21.13
N GLN A 198 -49.29 -16.48 21.51
CA GLN A 198 -50.47 -16.03 22.22
C GLN A 198 -51.52 -15.31 21.32
N ALA A 199 -51.67 -15.74 20.07
CA ALA A 199 -52.83 -15.33 19.28
C ALA A 199 -54.08 -15.99 19.91
N PRO A 200 -55.09 -15.22 20.32
CA PRO A 200 -56.28 -15.81 20.96
C PRO A 200 -57.02 -16.70 19.97
N ALA A 201 -57.31 -17.93 20.37
CA ALA A 201 -58.19 -18.81 19.64
C ALA A 201 -59.57 -18.14 19.57
N VAL A 202 -60.00 -17.78 18.36
CA VAL A 202 -61.37 -17.31 18.12
C VAL A 202 -62.28 -18.47 18.37
N ALA A 203 -63.04 -18.38 19.46
CA ALA A 203 -64.13 -19.32 19.74
C ALA A 203 -65.23 -19.07 18.70
N THR A 204 -65.43 -19.99 17.80
CA THR A 204 -66.62 -20.07 16.93
C THR A 204 -67.75 -20.69 17.76
N THR A 205 -68.73 -19.89 18.12
CA THR A 205 -70.10 -20.33 18.45
C THR A 205 -70.86 -20.49 17.15
#